data_f93a5ca2fb1192ff1a611e2e97dd0c7b
#
_entry.id   f93a5ca2fb1192ff1a611e2e97dd0c7b
#
_cell.length_a   1.000
_cell.length_b   1.000
_cell.length_c   1.000
_cell.angle_alpha   90.00
_cell.angle_beta   90.00
_cell.angle_gamma   90.00
#
_symmetry.space_group_name_H-M   'P 1'
#
loop_
_entity.id
_entity.type
_entity.pdbx_description
1 polymer ?
#
loop_
_entity_poly.entity_id
_entity_poly.type
_entity_poly.pdbx_seq_one_letter_code
_entity_poly.pdbx_strand_id
1 'polypeptide(L)'
;MPDQRIPDTLLSRAYGIAVIPDVTKVAFMFGGRHGNGVLAVRDSLSSPWSNPVFVALTGGSWGIQAGAQSSDIILVFTTKGGVEDMAGGKITLGADASVATGPVGRQGSAGTDMSFNSEIYSYARTRGLFGGIALDGSVIAIDKSANTAFYGKQGVTATEIFSGQAPTPPATAQRFLEQLAMATRTSVRASPAPQAEMPASAAPNPAAAAPPAEGARTYPLEEPQHGPSQN
;
A
#
# COMPACT_ATOMS: atom_id res chain seq x y z
N MET A 1 -1.40 8.13 -16.68
CA MET A 1 -2.75 8.25 -16.09
C MET A 1 -2.58 8.49 -14.61
N PRO A 2 -3.13 9.55 -14.00
CA PRO A 2 -2.91 9.89 -12.59
C PRO A 2 -3.51 8.89 -11.59
N ASP A 3 -4.37 8.00 -12.06
CA ASP A 3 -5.13 7.09 -11.19
C ASP A 3 -4.48 5.71 -10.98
N GLN A 4 -3.27 5.48 -11.50
CA GLN A 4 -2.57 4.18 -11.42
C GLN A 4 -1.29 4.32 -10.58
N ARG A 5 -1.42 4.63 -9.30
CA ARG A 5 -0.30 4.73 -8.36
C ARG A 5 -0.68 4.26 -6.96
N ILE A 6 0.33 3.94 -6.18
CA ILE A 6 0.19 3.65 -4.75
C ILE A 6 -0.31 4.93 -4.06
N PRO A 7 -1.35 4.85 -3.21
CA PRO A 7 -1.82 6.02 -2.47
C PRO A 7 -0.73 6.63 -1.61
N ASP A 8 -0.64 7.97 -1.64
CA ASP A 8 0.36 8.71 -0.86
C ASP A 8 0.20 8.46 0.65
N THR A 9 -1.03 8.30 1.12
CA THR A 9 -1.33 7.96 2.52
C THR A 9 -0.76 6.61 2.94
N LEU A 10 -0.68 5.63 2.03
CA LEU A 10 -0.06 4.34 2.30
C LEU A 10 1.47 4.46 2.31
N LEU A 11 2.05 5.16 1.32
CA LEU A 11 3.50 5.37 1.24
C LEU A 11 4.05 6.13 2.46
N SER A 12 3.30 7.11 2.98
CA SER A 12 3.70 7.85 4.18
C SER A 12 3.76 6.99 5.45
N ARG A 13 2.96 5.92 5.50
CA ARG A 13 2.91 4.95 6.61
C ARG A 13 3.83 3.75 6.44
N ALA A 14 4.56 3.67 5.34
CA ALA A 14 5.43 2.52 5.07
C ALA A 14 6.62 2.46 6.02
N TYR A 15 6.80 1.37 6.72
CA TYR A 15 8.01 1.02 7.47
C TYR A 15 9.00 0.22 6.62
N GLY A 16 8.53 -0.44 5.57
CA GLY A 16 9.35 -1.16 4.61
C GLY A 16 8.76 -1.07 3.21
N ILE A 17 9.61 -1.04 2.19
CA ILE A 17 9.20 -1.15 0.79
C ILE A 17 10.12 -2.16 0.11
N ALA A 18 9.51 -3.23 -0.43
CA ALA A 18 10.21 -4.17 -1.30
C ALA A 18 9.83 -3.89 -2.76
N VAL A 19 10.83 -3.86 -3.62
CA VAL A 19 10.66 -3.73 -5.07
C VAL A 19 11.28 -4.96 -5.72
N ILE A 20 10.48 -5.73 -6.41
CA ILE A 20 10.85 -7.02 -7.03
C ILE A 20 10.50 -6.94 -8.51
N PRO A 21 11.45 -6.51 -9.35
CA PRO A 21 11.22 -6.42 -10.79
C PRO A 21 11.16 -7.79 -11.44
N ASP A 22 10.54 -7.87 -12.59
CA ASP A 22 10.53 -9.02 -13.48
C ASP A 22 10.15 -10.35 -12.81
N VAL A 23 9.22 -10.33 -11.86
CA VAL A 23 8.69 -11.56 -11.26
C VAL A 23 8.05 -12.41 -12.36
N THR A 24 8.68 -13.52 -12.65
CA THR A 24 8.21 -14.47 -13.66
C THR A 24 7.18 -15.41 -13.05
N LYS A 25 6.01 -15.49 -13.66
CA LYS A 25 4.97 -16.48 -13.36
C LYS A 25 4.88 -17.46 -14.53
N VAL A 26 5.08 -18.73 -14.26
CA VAL A 26 4.86 -19.81 -15.24
C VAL A 26 3.76 -20.70 -14.69
N ALA A 27 2.75 -20.96 -15.50
CA ALA A 27 1.62 -21.80 -15.12
C ALA A 27 1.30 -22.80 -16.24
N PHE A 28 1.15 -24.08 -15.86
CA PHE A 28 0.60 -25.16 -16.68
C PHE A 28 -0.03 -26.17 -15.72
N MET A 29 -1.33 -26.09 -15.48
CA MET A 29 -2.11 -26.78 -14.42
C MET A 29 -1.63 -26.43 -13.00
N PHE A 30 -0.33 -26.50 -12.72
CA PHE A 30 0.34 -25.97 -11.53
C PHE A 30 1.31 -24.90 -12.00
N GLY A 31 1.41 -23.80 -11.29
CA GLY A 31 2.29 -22.72 -11.65
C GLY A 31 3.15 -22.28 -10.47
N GLY A 32 4.28 -21.66 -10.79
CA GLY A 32 5.15 -21.01 -9.83
C GLY A 32 5.39 -19.56 -10.22
N ARG A 33 5.68 -18.72 -9.23
CA ARG A 33 6.22 -17.38 -9.42
C ARG A 33 7.57 -17.29 -8.73
N HIS A 34 8.49 -16.60 -9.35
CA HIS A 34 9.81 -16.33 -8.77
C HIS A 34 10.32 -14.99 -9.27
N GLY A 35 10.97 -14.23 -8.38
CA GLY A 35 11.63 -12.98 -8.70
C GLY A 35 12.55 -12.55 -7.57
N ASN A 36 13.60 -11.79 -7.93
CA ASN A 36 14.56 -11.22 -7.01
C ASN A 36 14.39 -9.71 -6.96
N GLY A 37 14.62 -9.12 -5.78
CA GLY A 37 14.44 -7.70 -5.58
C GLY A 37 15.19 -7.18 -4.37
N VAL A 38 14.81 -6.00 -3.93
CA VAL A 38 15.41 -5.33 -2.77
C VAL A 38 14.33 -4.84 -1.83
N LEU A 39 14.63 -4.90 -0.53
CA LEU A 39 13.83 -4.35 0.56
C LEU A 39 14.65 -3.26 1.26
N ALA A 40 14.08 -2.07 1.43
CA ALA A 40 14.58 -1.05 2.34
C ALA A 40 13.56 -0.82 3.46
N VAL A 41 14.04 -0.56 4.67
CA VAL A 41 13.21 -0.37 5.86
C VAL A 41 13.58 0.91 6.59
N ARG A 42 12.73 1.35 7.52
CA ARG A 42 13.02 2.47 8.43
C ARG A 42 12.44 2.22 9.82
N ASP A 43 13.15 2.67 10.84
CA ASP A 43 12.75 2.48 12.25
C ASP A 43 11.54 3.34 12.65
N SER A 44 11.40 4.50 12.05
CA SER A 44 10.26 5.39 12.24
C SER A 44 9.88 6.06 10.92
N LEU A 45 8.68 6.62 10.85
CA LEU A 45 8.19 7.31 9.65
C LEU A 45 9.01 8.54 9.26
N SER A 46 9.77 9.10 10.20
CA SER A 46 10.68 10.24 10.00
C SER A 46 12.14 9.83 9.80
N SER A 47 12.50 8.57 10.05
CA SER A 47 13.87 8.06 9.87
C SER A 47 14.23 7.93 8.38
N PRO A 48 15.53 8.04 8.05
CA PRO A 48 16.01 7.70 6.72
C PRO A 48 15.78 6.21 6.42
N TRP A 49 15.72 5.86 5.15
CA TRP A 49 15.67 4.48 4.71
C TRP A 49 17.01 3.78 4.96
N SER A 50 16.94 2.52 5.39
CA SER A 50 18.12 1.66 5.55
C SER A 50 18.76 1.35 4.20
N ASN A 51 19.99 0.83 4.24
CA ASN A 51 20.58 0.20 3.08
C ASN A 51 19.70 -0.96 2.57
N PRO A 52 19.68 -1.20 1.24
CA PRO A 52 18.81 -2.21 0.66
C PRO A 52 19.30 -3.64 0.95
N VAL A 53 18.39 -4.50 1.35
CA VAL A 53 18.62 -5.94 1.51
C VAL A 53 18.04 -6.68 0.32
N PHE A 54 18.81 -7.57 -0.30
CA PHE A 54 18.32 -8.41 -1.38
C PHE A 54 17.38 -9.48 -0.85
N VAL A 55 16.27 -9.65 -1.57
CA VAL A 55 15.21 -10.60 -1.25
C VAL A 55 14.80 -11.39 -2.48
N ALA A 56 14.27 -12.60 -2.26
CA ALA A 56 13.65 -13.42 -3.28
C ALA A 56 12.19 -13.65 -2.93
N LEU A 57 11.30 -13.49 -3.90
CA LEU A 57 9.89 -13.85 -3.82
C LEU A 57 9.68 -15.17 -4.55
N THR A 58 9.06 -16.13 -3.87
CA THR A 58 8.65 -17.43 -4.46
C THR A 58 7.21 -17.72 -4.06
N GLY A 59 6.46 -18.36 -4.93
CA GLY A 59 5.08 -18.74 -4.62
C GLY A 59 4.50 -19.72 -5.59
N GLY A 60 3.59 -20.56 -5.10
CA GLY A 60 2.76 -21.41 -5.94
C GLY A 60 1.60 -20.59 -6.56
N SER A 61 1.15 -20.98 -7.73
CA SER A 61 -0.09 -20.49 -8.32
C SER A 61 -0.87 -21.66 -8.89
N TRP A 62 -2.16 -21.68 -8.60
CA TRP A 62 -3.09 -22.64 -9.18
C TRP A 62 -3.84 -21.95 -10.30
N GLY A 63 -3.99 -22.58 -11.44
CA GLY A 63 -4.78 -22.02 -12.54
C GLY A 63 -4.67 -22.86 -13.81
N ILE A 64 -5.77 -22.92 -14.56
CA ILE A 64 -5.93 -23.70 -15.79
C ILE A 64 -5.29 -22.97 -17.00
N GLN A 65 -4.69 -21.80 -16.81
CA GLN A 65 -4.11 -21.03 -17.90
C GLN A 65 -2.62 -21.37 -18.06
N ALA A 66 -2.28 -21.94 -19.21
CA ALA A 66 -0.89 -22.09 -19.62
C ALA A 66 -0.35 -20.73 -20.09
N GLY A 67 0.78 -20.30 -19.55
CA GLY A 67 1.44 -19.07 -19.98
C GLY A 67 2.61 -18.67 -19.11
N ALA A 68 3.45 -17.81 -19.65
CA ALA A 68 4.50 -17.10 -18.92
C ALA A 68 4.14 -15.61 -18.89
N GLN A 69 4.22 -15.01 -17.70
CA GLN A 69 3.96 -13.58 -17.48
C GLN A 69 5.05 -13.01 -16.60
N SER A 70 5.54 -11.83 -16.95
CA SER A 70 6.42 -11.03 -16.10
C SER A 70 5.67 -9.84 -15.53
N SER A 71 5.96 -9.52 -14.27
CA SER A 71 5.36 -8.39 -13.56
C SER A 71 6.37 -7.82 -12.56
N ASP A 72 6.42 -6.50 -12.43
CA ASP A 72 7.10 -5.86 -11.31
C ASP A 72 6.18 -5.90 -10.09
N ILE A 73 6.68 -6.37 -8.95
CA ILE A 73 5.92 -6.43 -7.70
C ILE A 73 6.48 -5.43 -6.71
N ILE A 74 5.58 -4.70 -6.04
CA ILE A 74 5.90 -3.81 -4.95
C ILE A 74 5.13 -4.26 -3.71
N LEU A 75 5.85 -4.43 -2.59
CA LEU A 75 5.25 -4.70 -1.27
C LEU A 75 5.49 -3.50 -0.37
N VAL A 76 4.42 -3.02 0.26
CA VAL A 76 4.45 -1.91 1.22
C VAL A 76 4.14 -2.47 2.60
N PHE A 77 5.13 -2.47 3.49
CA PHE A 77 5.01 -2.90 4.88
C PHE A 77 4.54 -1.71 5.72
N THR A 78 3.41 -1.82 6.37
CA THR A 78 2.78 -0.74 7.15
C THR A 78 2.99 -0.87 8.65
N THR A 79 3.59 -1.96 9.09
CA THR A 79 3.89 -2.22 10.51
C THR A 79 5.36 -2.53 10.73
N LYS A 80 5.86 -2.24 11.93
CA LYS A 80 7.21 -2.65 12.32
C LYS A 80 7.33 -4.16 12.45
N GLY A 81 6.28 -4.83 12.96
CA GLY A 81 6.26 -6.28 13.09
C GLY A 81 6.57 -6.99 11.78
N GLY A 82 5.89 -6.64 10.69
CA GLY A 82 6.16 -7.22 9.38
C GLY A 82 7.60 -7.00 8.88
N VAL A 83 8.24 -5.89 9.28
CA VAL A 83 9.66 -5.64 8.98
C VAL A 83 10.59 -6.47 9.85
N GLU A 84 10.29 -6.60 11.15
CA GLU A 84 11.05 -7.39 12.11
C GLU A 84 11.02 -8.87 11.75
N ASP A 85 9.87 -9.38 11.33
CA ASP A 85 9.71 -10.75 10.83
C ASP A 85 10.59 -11.01 9.60
N MET A 86 10.70 -10.01 8.70
CA MET A 86 11.64 -10.08 7.56
C MET A 86 13.09 -10.17 8.00
N ALA A 87 13.49 -9.47 9.06
CA ALA A 87 14.84 -9.57 9.61
C ALA A 87 15.16 -10.98 10.12
N GLY A 88 14.14 -11.76 10.50
CA GLY A 88 14.22 -13.18 10.84
C GLY A 88 14.58 -14.10 9.66
N GLY A 89 14.54 -13.60 8.42
CA GLY A 89 15.04 -14.27 7.22
C GLY A 89 14.00 -14.58 6.17
N LYS A 90 12.76 -14.86 6.52
CA LYS A 90 11.66 -15.14 5.58
C LYS A 90 10.29 -14.91 6.22
N ILE A 91 9.32 -14.55 5.38
CA ILE A 91 7.88 -14.49 5.75
C ILE A 91 7.05 -15.18 4.68
N THR A 92 6.02 -15.91 5.12
CA THR A 92 4.96 -16.43 4.26
C THR A 92 3.80 -15.43 4.28
N LEU A 93 3.52 -14.82 3.15
CA LEU A 93 2.46 -13.83 2.99
C LEU A 93 1.09 -14.49 3.19
N GLY A 94 0.27 -13.91 4.07
CA GLY A 94 -1.04 -14.44 4.44
C GLY A 94 -1.01 -15.47 5.58
N ALA A 95 0.17 -15.96 5.99
CA ALA A 95 0.32 -16.88 7.12
C ALA A 95 1.12 -16.27 8.27
N ASP A 96 2.35 -15.80 7.98
CA ASP A 96 3.22 -15.18 9.00
C ASP A 96 2.91 -13.67 9.15
N ALA A 97 2.56 -13.01 8.04
CA ALA A 97 2.14 -11.62 8.03
C ALA A 97 0.88 -11.44 7.18
N SER A 98 -0.04 -10.63 7.64
CA SER A 98 -1.27 -10.34 6.90
C SER A 98 -0.95 -9.56 5.62
N VAL A 99 -1.43 -10.04 4.46
CA VAL A 99 -1.25 -9.40 3.17
C VAL A 99 -2.59 -9.04 2.56
N ALA A 100 -2.68 -7.86 1.97
CA ALA A 100 -3.85 -7.42 1.22
C ALA A 100 -3.46 -6.90 -0.16
N THR A 101 -4.40 -7.03 -1.08
CA THR A 101 -4.35 -6.37 -2.38
C THR A 101 -4.37 -4.86 -2.19
N GLY A 102 -3.35 -4.18 -2.68
CA GLY A 102 -3.20 -2.74 -2.50
C GLY A 102 -4.29 -1.94 -3.23
N PRO A 103 -4.90 -0.93 -2.57
CA PRO A 103 -5.84 -0.04 -3.22
C PRO A 103 -5.15 0.86 -4.25
N VAL A 104 -5.82 1.17 -5.36
CA VAL A 104 -5.28 2.05 -6.42
C VAL A 104 -6.25 3.18 -6.75
N GLY A 105 -5.73 4.29 -7.27
CA GLY A 105 -6.52 5.39 -7.76
C GLY A 105 -7.26 6.18 -6.68
N ARG A 106 -8.36 6.83 -7.07
CA ARG A 106 -9.17 7.69 -6.19
C ARG A 106 -9.80 6.94 -5.01
N GLN A 107 -10.02 5.63 -5.12
CA GLN A 107 -10.52 4.83 -4.02
C GLN A 107 -9.52 4.77 -2.85
N GLY A 108 -8.22 4.85 -3.14
CA GLY A 108 -7.17 4.92 -2.13
C GLY A 108 -6.97 6.30 -1.52
N SER A 109 -7.46 7.38 -2.15
CA SER A 109 -7.29 8.75 -1.68
C SER A 109 -8.57 9.38 -1.09
N ALA A 110 -9.76 8.84 -1.41
CA ALA A 110 -11.04 9.40 -1.00
C ALA A 110 -11.53 8.93 0.38
N GLY A 111 -10.88 7.92 0.98
CA GLY A 111 -11.23 7.41 2.29
C GLY A 111 -10.33 7.99 3.38
N THR A 112 -10.76 9.09 4.02
CA THR A 112 -10.13 9.58 5.26
C THR A 112 -10.18 8.52 6.37
N ASP A 113 -11.00 7.46 6.19
CA ASP A 113 -11.23 6.34 7.11
C ASP A 113 -10.79 4.97 6.57
N MET A 114 -9.91 4.92 5.56
CA MET A 114 -9.29 3.63 5.22
C MET A 114 -8.38 3.21 6.37
N SER A 115 -8.91 2.42 7.28
CA SER A 115 -8.12 1.65 8.23
C SER A 115 -7.33 0.62 7.42
N PHE A 116 -6.05 0.93 7.15
CA PHE A 116 -5.11 -0.03 6.61
C PHE A 116 -4.83 -1.08 7.69
N ASN A 117 -5.58 -2.19 7.66
CA ASN A 117 -5.55 -3.22 8.70
C ASN A 117 -4.58 -4.36 8.39
N SER A 118 -4.05 -4.43 7.17
CA SER A 118 -3.06 -5.44 6.81
C SER A 118 -1.65 -4.92 7.00
N GLU A 119 -0.73 -5.81 7.37
CA GLU A 119 0.67 -5.48 7.60
C GLU A 119 1.43 -5.21 6.30
N ILE A 120 1.00 -5.85 5.21
CA ILE A 120 1.62 -5.74 3.90
C ILE A 120 0.56 -5.48 2.84
N TYR A 121 0.82 -4.51 1.96
CA TYR A 121 0.02 -4.25 0.77
C TYR A 121 0.82 -4.56 -0.48
N SER A 122 0.22 -5.31 -1.40
CA SER A 122 0.88 -5.83 -2.59
C SER A 122 0.33 -5.23 -3.87
N TYR A 123 1.24 -4.85 -4.74
CA TYR A 123 0.98 -4.24 -6.04
C TYR A 123 1.75 -4.95 -7.13
N ALA A 124 1.20 -4.93 -8.34
CA ALA A 124 1.89 -5.40 -9.53
C ALA A 124 1.78 -4.39 -10.67
N ARG A 125 2.83 -4.30 -11.46
CA ARG A 125 2.86 -3.62 -12.75
C ARG A 125 3.11 -4.64 -13.84
N THR A 126 2.16 -4.78 -14.77
CA THR A 126 2.25 -5.75 -15.87
C THR A 126 1.87 -5.05 -17.16
N ARG A 127 2.76 -5.03 -18.15
CA ARG A 127 2.51 -4.44 -19.50
C ARG A 127 1.89 -3.03 -19.45
N GLY A 128 2.37 -2.18 -18.52
CA GLY A 128 1.89 -0.81 -18.37
C GLY A 128 0.62 -0.66 -17.53
N LEU A 129 -0.05 -1.74 -17.13
CA LEU A 129 -1.14 -1.75 -16.16
C LEU A 129 -0.57 -1.85 -14.75
N PHE A 130 -1.07 -1.03 -13.86
CA PHE A 130 -0.72 -1.04 -12.44
C PHE A 130 -1.96 -1.32 -11.60
N GLY A 131 -1.84 -2.19 -10.59
CA GLY A 131 -2.94 -2.56 -9.72
C GLY A 131 -2.49 -3.39 -8.52
N GLY A 132 -3.40 -3.61 -7.59
CA GLY A 132 -3.18 -4.54 -6.50
C GLY A 132 -3.18 -6.00 -6.99
N ILE A 133 -2.41 -6.84 -6.32
CA ILE A 133 -2.29 -8.28 -6.64
C ILE A 133 -2.41 -9.12 -5.37
N ALA A 134 -3.02 -10.30 -5.46
CA ALA A 134 -3.04 -11.26 -4.36
C ALA A 134 -1.75 -12.10 -4.38
N LEU A 135 -1.08 -12.16 -3.24
CA LEU A 135 0.18 -12.88 -3.04
C LEU A 135 0.13 -13.91 -1.90
N ASP A 136 -1.08 -14.24 -1.42
CA ASP A 136 -1.26 -15.22 -0.35
C ASP A 136 -0.54 -16.54 -0.67
N GLY A 137 0.12 -17.11 0.34
CA GLY A 137 0.93 -18.32 0.21
C GLY A 137 2.27 -18.13 -0.51
N SER A 138 2.60 -16.90 -0.94
CA SER A 138 3.95 -16.61 -1.44
C SER A 138 4.91 -16.38 -0.28
N VAL A 139 6.16 -16.76 -0.46
CA VAL A 139 7.24 -16.58 0.51
C VAL A 139 8.17 -15.48 0.00
N ILE A 140 8.45 -14.49 0.82
CA ILE A 140 9.56 -13.56 0.62
C ILE A 140 10.67 -13.93 1.59
N ALA A 141 11.90 -14.08 1.10
CA ALA A 141 13.06 -14.50 1.88
C ALA A 141 14.28 -13.63 1.59
N ILE A 142 15.15 -13.48 2.58
CA ILE A 142 16.45 -12.81 2.41
C ILE A 142 17.35 -13.63 1.50
N ASP A 143 17.84 -13.04 0.42
CA ASP A 143 18.86 -13.63 -0.44
C ASP A 143 20.27 -13.38 0.13
N LYS A 144 20.73 -14.33 0.95
CA LYS A 144 22.03 -14.22 1.62
C LYS A 144 23.19 -14.18 0.63
N SER A 145 23.09 -14.85 -0.50
CA SER A 145 24.16 -14.92 -1.51
C SER A 145 24.28 -13.58 -2.25
N ALA A 146 23.16 -13.01 -2.66
CA ALA A 146 23.13 -11.69 -3.28
C ALA A 146 23.62 -10.59 -2.33
N ASN A 147 23.22 -10.64 -1.06
CA ASN A 147 23.71 -9.70 -0.05
C ASN A 147 25.21 -9.83 0.16
N THR A 148 25.75 -11.06 0.29
CA THR A 148 27.19 -11.31 0.40
C THR A 148 27.96 -10.74 -0.79
N ALA A 149 27.48 -10.99 -2.00
CA ALA A 149 28.13 -10.50 -3.22
C ALA A 149 28.09 -8.98 -3.32
N PHE A 150 26.94 -8.37 -2.98
CA PHE A 150 26.73 -6.93 -3.11
C PHE A 150 27.54 -6.12 -2.06
N TYR A 151 27.57 -6.58 -0.82
CA TYR A 151 28.29 -5.90 0.27
C TYR A 151 29.76 -6.33 0.39
N GLY A 152 30.21 -7.36 -0.35
CA GLY A 152 31.57 -7.88 -0.27
C GLY A 152 31.93 -8.46 1.11
N LYS A 153 30.94 -8.81 1.93
CA LYS A 153 31.12 -9.32 3.31
C LYS A 153 30.45 -10.68 3.44
N GLN A 154 31.24 -11.71 3.72
CA GLN A 154 30.73 -13.06 4.01
C GLN A 154 29.85 -13.05 5.26
N GLY A 155 28.69 -13.68 5.19
CA GLY A 155 27.78 -13.84 6.31
C GLY A 155 27.11 -12.53 6.78
N VAL A 156 27.11 -11.48 5.95
CA VAL A 156 26.37 -10.25 6.26
C VAL A 156 24.88 -10.55 6.48
N THR A 157 24.35 -10.07 7.60
CA THR A 157 22.95 -10.29 7.99
C THR A 157 22.06 -9.12 7.57
N ALA A 158 20.77 -9.39 7.43
CA ALA A 158 19.78 -8.34 7.17
C ALA A 158 19.78 -7.28 8.28
N THR A 159 19.90 -7.71 9.53
CA THR A 159 19.97 -6.82 10.70
C THR A 159 21.17 -5.87 10.64
N GLU A 160 22.36 -6.36 10.27
CA GLU A 160 23.54 -5.50 10.07
C GLU A 160 23.34 -4.49 8.95
N ILE A 161 22.68 -4.90 7.86
CA ILE A 161 22.40 -3.99 6.74
C ILE A 161 21.38 -2.92 7.15
N PHE A 162 20.30 -3.32 7.80
CA PHE A 162 19.24 -2.40 8.25
C PHE A 162 19.77 -1.39 9.28
N SER A 163 20.64 -1.82 10.19
CA SER A 163 21.25 -0.94 11.20
C SER A 163 22.41 -0.08 10.71
N GLY A 164 22.78 -0.21 9.41
CA GLY A 164 23.92 0.53 8.84
C GLY A 164 25.30 0.03 9.27
N GLN A 165 25.38 -1.17 9.86
CA GLN A 165 26.64 -1.80 10.29
C GLN A 165 27.33 -2.59 9.16
N ALA A 166 26.63 -2.79 8.07
CA ALA A 166 27.20 -3.42 6.86
C ALA A 166 28.16 -2.45 6.14
N PRO A 167 29.09 -2.97 5.28
CA PRO A 167 29.92 -2.12 4.45
C PRO A 167 29.08 -1.14 3.61
N THR A 168 29.68 0.03 3.29
CA THR A 168 29.02 1.05 2.46
C THR A 168 28.59 0.45 1.12
N PRO A 169 27.31 0.57 0.75
CA PRO A 169 26.84 0.01 -0.51
C PRO A 169 27.34 0.83 -1.70
N PRO A 170 27.39 0.24 -2.90
CA PRO A 170 27.72 0.95 -4.14
C PRO A 170 26.79 2.13 -4.39
N ALA A 171 27.23 3.11 -5.20
CA ALA A 171 26.46 4.32 -5.52
C ALA A 171 25.09 4.06 -6.15
N THR A 172 24.89 2.91 -6.78
CA THR A 172 23.59 2.48 -7.32
C THR A 172 22.53 2.34 -6.22
N ALA A 173 22.90 1.86 -5.03
CA ALA A 173 21.99 1.77 -3.89
C ALA A 173 21.54 3.15 -3.42
N GLN A 174 22.45 4.14 -3.40
CA GLN A 174 22.11 5.51 -2.99
C GLN A 174 21.04 6.11 -3.89
N ARG A 175 21.15 5.93 -5.21
CA ARG A 175 20.12 6.40 -6.15
C ARG A 175 18.76 5.76 -5.89
N PHE A 176 18.73 4.48 -5.58
CA PHE A 176 17.48 3.79 -5.22
C PHE A 176 16.87 4.41 -3.94
N LEU A 177 17.67 4.62 -2.90
CA LEU A 177 17.22 5.21 -1.63
C LEU A 177 16.76 6.67 -1.79
N GLU A 178 17.42 7.46 -2.63
CA GLU A 178 16.99 8.82 -2.97
C GLU A 178 15.62 8.83 -3.65
N GLN A 179 15.41 7.97 -4.66
CA GLN A 179 14.11 7.83 -5.34
C GLN A 179 13.02 7.36 -4.38
N LEU A 180 13.34 6.40 -3.49
CA LEU A 180 12.42 5.92 -2.47
C LEU A 180 12.05 7.03 -1.49
N ALA A 181 13.03 7.79 -1.02
CA ALA A 181 12.82 8.94 -0.14
C ALA A 181 11.97 10.03 -0.81
N MET A 182 12.19 10.31 -2.09
CA MET A 182 11.36 11.25 -2.85
C MET A 182 9.92 10.76 -2.95
N ALA A 183 9.72 9.51 -3.34
CA ALA A 183 8.39 8.92 -3.50
C ALA A 183 7.57 8.94 -2.19
N THR A 184 8.24 8.74 -1.05
CA THR A 184 7.57 8.71 0.26
C THR A 184 7.43 10.08 0.91
N ARG A 185 8.27 11.08 0.57
CA ARG A 185 8.17 12.48 1.07
C ARG A 185 7.11 13.30 0.36
N THR A 186 6.84 13.05 -0.92
CA THR A 186 5.79 13.74 -1.68
C THR A 186 4.43 13.57 -1.01
N SER A 187 4.23 12.47 -0.30
CA SER A 187 3.00 12.17 0.44
C SER A 187 2.72 13.12 1.61
N VAL A 188 3.74 13.63 2.28
CA VAL A 188 3.59 14.51 3.45
C VAL A 188 3.20 15.95 3.04
N ARG A 189 3.50 16.34 1.79
CA ARG A 189 3.26 17.71 1.30
C ARG A 189 1.89 17.94 0.68
N ALA A 190 1.12 16.87 0.44
CA ALA A 190 -0.19 16.93 -0.20
C ALA A 190 -1.38 16.97 0.79
N SER A 191 -1.13 17.09 2.09
CA SER A 191 -2.21 17.41 3.05
C SER A 191 -2.54 18.89 2.87
N PRO A 192 -3.76 19.26 2.41
CA PRO A 192 -4.13 20.67 2.35
C PRO A 192 -4.07 21.23 3.78
N ALA A 193 -3.33 22.32 3.94
CA ALA A 193 -3.38 23.08 5.17
C ALA A 193 -4.85 23.38 5.51
N PRO A 194 -5.26 23.30 6.79
CA PRO A 194 -6.59 23.71 7.18
C PRO A 194 -6.77 25.16 6.69
N GLN A 195 -7.74 25.36 5.80
CA GLN A 195 -8.12 26.68 5.37
C GLN A 195 -8.53 27.43 6.65
N ALA A 196 -7.72 28.45 7.00
CA ALA A 196 -8.10 29.37 8.04
C ALA A 196 -9.48 29.92 7.68
N GLU A 197 -10.47 29.64 8.52
CA GLU A 197 -11.77 30.29 8.46
C GLU A 197 -11.54 31.80 8.45
N MET A 198 -11.83 32.40 7.32
CA MET A 198 -11.92 33.85 7.25
C MET A 198 -13.04 34.30 8.20
N PRO A 199 -12.80 35.24 9.10
CA PRO A 199 -13.87 35.76 9.96
C PRO A 199 -14.97 36.34 9.09
N ALA A 200 -16.19 35.85 9.29
CA ALA A 200 -17.37 36.31 8.62
C ALA A 200 -17.52 37.84 8.88
N SER A 201 -17.37 38.61 7.80
CA SER A 201 -17.67 40.04 7.78
C SER A 201 -19.13 40.26 8.18
N ALA A 202 -19.34 41.04 9.22
CA ALA A 202 -20.63 41.42 9.70
C ALA A 202 -21.47 42.05 8.58
N ALA A 203 -22.61 41.44 8.26
CA ALA A 203 -23.64 42.03 7.44
C ALA A 203 -24.56 42.88 8.31
N PRO A 204 -25.02 44.08 7.84
CA PRO A 204 -25.90 44.94 8.61
C PRO A 204 -27.33 44.42 8.64
N ASN A 205 -27.96 44.56 9.82
CA ASN A 205 -29.35 44.25 10.08
C ASN A 205 -30.27 45.32 9.40
N PRO A 206 -31.29 44.93 8.63
CA PRO A 206 -32.45 45.77 8.44
C PRO A 206 -33.68 45.14 9.08
N ALA A 207 -34.17 45.76 10.10
CA ALA A 207 -35.52 45.61 10.59
C ALA A 207 -36.52 46.12 9.54
N ALA A 208 -37.45 45.27 9.08
CA ALA A 208 -38.76 45.65 8.58
C ALA A 208 -39.69 44.46 8.51
N ALA A 209 -40.86 44.63 9.06
CA ALA A 209 -41.96 43.72 9.22
C ALA A 209 -42.53 43.17 7.91
N ALA A 210 -43.03 41.94 7.94
CA ALA A 210 -44.00 41.40 6.97
C ALA A 210 -45.04 40.51 7.68
N PRO A 211 -46.30 40.51 7.19
CA PRO A 211 -47.48 40.02 7.90
C PRO A 211 -47.67 38.49 7.77
N PRO A 212 -48.60 37.88 8.51
CA PRO A 212 -48.74 36.45 8.63
C PRO A 212 -49.44 35.83 7.40
N ALA A 213 -48.90 34.70 6.89
CA ALA A 213 -49.51 33.90 5.89
C ALA A 213 -50.23 32.69 6.50
N GLU A 214 -51.51 32.60 6.18
CA GLU A 214 -52.44 31.53 6.52
C GLU A 214 -52.09 30.16 5.92
N GLY A 215 -52.44 29.12 6.67
CA GLY A 215 -53.04 27.91 6.11
C GLY A 215 -52.08 26.78 5.72
N ALA A 216 -51.57 26.02 6.67
CA ALA A 216 -51.10 24.66 6.42
C ALA A 216 -52.31 23.71 6.40
N ARG A 217 -52.63 23.13 5.25
CA ARG A 217 -53.62 22.04 5.13
C ARG A 217 -52.87 20.72 5.31
N THR A 218 -53.22 20.01 6.38
CA THR A 218 -52.85 18.59 6.60
C THR A 218 -53.77 17.68 5.79
N TYR A 219 -53.17 16.78 4.98
CA TYR A 219 -53.90 15.70 4.33
C TYR A 219 -53.70 14.42 5.18
N PRO A 220 -54.79 13.61 5.39
CA PRO A 220 -54.72 12.32 6.06
C PRO A 220 -54.05 11.28 5.12
N LEU A 221 -53.12 10.47 5.69
CA LEU A 221 -52.60 9.27 5.04
C LEU A 221 -53.67 8.15 5.11
N GLU A 222 -54.12 7.67 3.96
CA GLU A 222 -54.94 6.45 3.87
C GLU A 222 -54.10 5.21 4.17
N GLU A 223 -54.57 4.40 5.09
CA GLU A 223 -54.04 3.05 5.37
C GLU A 223 -54.44 2.07 4.24
N PRO A 224 -53.57 1.17 3.82
CA PRO A 224 -53.93 0.13 2.84
C PRO A 224 -54.78 -0.96 3.53
N GLN A 225 -55.97 -1.18 3.02
CA GLN A 225 -56.92 -2.23 3.43
C GLN A 225 -56.38 -3.61 3.06
N HIS A 226 -56.35 -4.50 4.03
CA HIS A 226 -56.17 -5.94 3.85
C HIS A 226 -57.37 -6.52 3.09
N GLY A 227 -57.12 -7.11 1.91
CA GLY A 227 -58.07 -7.98 1.22
C GLY A 227 -58.02 -9.39 1.79
N PRO A 228 -59.15 -10.12 1.77
CA PRO A 228 -59.28 -11.40 2.46
C PRO A 228 -58.66 -12.56 1.69
N SER A 229 -58.06 -13.47 2.45
CA SER A 229 -57.67 -14.83 2.08
C SER A 229 -58.87 -15.63 1.58
N GLN A 230 -58.73 -16.30 0.42
CA GLN A 230 -59.54 -17.45 0.06
C GLN A 230 -58.70 -18.56 -0.53
N ASN A 231 -58.86 -19.71 0.13
CA ASN A 231 -58.63 -21.14 -0.23
C ASN A 231 -57.29 -21.52 -0.86
#